data_f3c636ab4411a423ed9db7ac2d826268
#
_entry.id   f3c636ab4411a423ed9db7ac2d826268
#
_cell.length_a   1.000
_cell.length_b   1.000
_cell.length_c   1.000
_cell.angle_alpha   90.00
_cell.angle_beta   90.00
_cell.angle_gamma   90.00
#
_symmetry.space_group_name_H-M   'P 1'
#
loop_
_entity.id
_entity.type
_entity.pdbx_description
1 polymer ?
#
loop_
_entity_poly.entity_id
_entity_poly.type
_entity_poly.pdbx_seq_one_letter_code
_entity_poly.pdbx_strand_id
1 'polypeptide(L)'
;MAYEHAIAGYRKLYAKLLRFYPQSYRERFGEGMEQTFNDLCREQEKAERGLFSFALWMFFETSAGVFRENVRFTTMPLTKIIRVLLVATGLLIVPLTASFFVDGWNWGVGGYVFAWVMFAGAGLGSTFVASMGNTIAYKVAVGFACATGFVLVWINAAAGIIGDGPVNLMYLGVIAVGFVGAIIARFQSSGMALALFATAVTQMLVPVIALMMWKAGWQGLLIDPNSPHPPFHPGIAPVFGLNAVFAMLWVGSAWLFLCAARKATS
;
A
#
# COMPACT_ATOMS: atom_id res chain seq x y z
N MET A 1 -16.39 -21.37 32.57
CA MET A 1 -16.02 -19.95 32.81
C MET A 1 -14.92 -19.45 31.87
N ALA A 2 -13.72 -20.05 31.80
CA ALA A 2 -12.65 -19.56 30.88
C ALA A 2 -13.04 -19.67 29.40
N TYR A 3 -13.74 -20.71 29.00
CA TYR A 3 -14.16 -20.97 27.63
C TYR A 3 -15.23 -19.96 27.17
N GLU A 4 -16.21 -19.63 27.99
CA GLU A 4 -17.25 -18.64 27.70
C GLU A 4 -16.66 -17.22 27.57
N HIS A 5 -15.65 -16.85 28.37
CA HIS A 5 -14.94 -15.59 28.22
C HIS A 5 -14.18 -15.50 26.88
N ALA A 6 -13.56 -16.60 26.44
CA ALA A 6 -12.89 -16.66 25.15
C ALA A 6 -13.88 -16.51 23.99
N ILE A 7 -15.03 -17.19 24.01
CA ILE A 7 -16.09 -17.08 23.01
C ILE A 7 -16.62 -15.63 22.96
N ALA A 8 -16.88 -15.01 24.11
CA ALA A 8 -17.33 -13.63 24.14
C ALA A 8 -16.31 -12.64 23.53
N GLY A 9 -15.01 -12.89 23.71
CA GLY A 9 -13.92 -12.15 23.08
C GLY A 9 -13.93 -12.30 21.55
N TYR A 10 -14.02 -13.53 21.04
CA TYR A 10 -14.05 -13.80 19.60
C TYR A 10 -15.31 -13.24 18.93
N ARG A 11 -16.47 -13.27 19.58
CA ARG A 11 -17.71 -12.66 19.10
C ARG A 11 -17.55 -11.16 18.89
N LYS A 12 -16.96 -10.44 19.86
CA LYS A 12 -16.71 -9.01 19.75
C LYS A 12 -15.75 -8.68 18.60
N LEU A 13 -14.72 -9.51 18.40
CA LEU A 13 -13.78 -9.36 17.29
C LEU A 13 -14.47 -9.63 15.95
N TYR A 14 -15.29 -10.68 15.86
CA TYR A 14 -16.02 -11.04 14.66
C TYR A 14 -17.00 -9.94 14.26
N ALA A 15 -17.78 -9.41 15.20
CA ALA A 15 -18.67 -8.28 14.96
C ALA A 15 -17.93 -7.02 14.47
N LYS A 16 -16.69 -6.78 14.98
CA LYS A 16 -15.83 -5.73 14.43
C LYS A 16 -15.38 -6.01 13.00
N LEU A 17 -15.04 -7.26 12.69
CA LEU A 17 -14.64 -7.67 11.35
C LEU A 17 -15.78 -7.51 10.34
N LEU A 18 -17.01 -7.85 10.72
CA LEU A 18 -18.19 -7.66 9.86
C LEU A 18 -18.45 -6.19 9.50
N ARG A 19 -17.98 -5.23 10.30
CA ARG A 19 -18.07 -3.80 9.96
C ARG A 19 -17.24 -3.43 8.72
N PHE A 20 -16.32 -4.29 8.28
CA PHE A 20 -15.54 -4.07 7.07
C PHE A 20 -16.28 -4.44 5.78
N TYR A 21 -17.42 -5.14 5.87
CA TYR A 21 -18.30 -5.34 4.71
C TYR A 21 -18.98 -4.04 4.28
N PRO A 22 -19.29 -3.89 2.97
CA PRO A 22 -20.12 -2.79 2.47
C PRO A 22 -21.45 -2.69 3.24
N GLN A 23 -21.96 -1.47 3.44
CA GLN A 23 -23.14 -1.23 4.26
C GLN A 23 -24.35 -2.06 3.78
N SER A 24 -24.61 -2.07 2.47
CA SER A 24 -25.70 -2.84 1.87
C SER A 24 -25.59 -4.36 2.08
N TYR A 25 -24.37 -4.90 2.08
CA TYR A 25 -24.10 -6.30 2.36
C TYR A 25 -24.32 -6.62 3.84
N ARG A 26 -23.81 -5.77 4.72
CA ARG A 26 -23.97 -5.91 6.17
C ARG A 26 -25.41 -5.82 6.63
N GLU A 27 -26.20 -4.90 6.08
CA GLU A 27 -27.62 -4.78 6.38
C GLU A 27 -28.42 -6.03 5.97
N ARG A 28 -27.98 -6.69 4.89
CA ARG A 28 -28.66 -7.87 4.37
C ARG A 28 -28.22 -9.18 5.03
N PHE A 29 -26.96 -9.32 5.38
CA PHE A 29 -26.37 -10.61 5.79
C PHE A 29 -25.67 -10.55 7.15
N GLY A 30 -25.41 -9.38 7.74
CA GLY A 30 -24.60 -9.21 8.94
C GLY A 30 -25.14 -9.97 10.14
N GLU A 31 -26.43 -9.88 10.39
CA GLU A 31 -27.11 -10.58 11.50
C GLU A 31 -27.01 -12.11 11.35
N GLY A 32 -27.27 -12.63 10.15
CA GLY A 32 -27.15 -14.06 9.86
C GLY A 32 -25.71 -14.58 10.00
N MET A 33 -24.71 -13.78 9.61
CA MET A 33 -23.30 -14.15 9.77
C MET A 33 -22.88 -14.18 11.24
N GLU A 34 -23.33 -13.21 12.06
CA GLU A 34 -23.09 -13.24 13.52
C GLU A 34 -23.76 -14.44 14.19
N GLN A 35 -24.98 -14.76 13.80
CA GLN A 35 -25.71 -15.90 14.31
C GLN A 35 -25.00 -17.22 13.94
N THR A 36 -24.64 -17.39 12.68
CA THR A 36 -23.89 -18.57 12.20
C THR A 36 -22.56 -18.74 12.94
N PHE A 37 -21.80 -17.65 13.13
CA PHE A 37 -20.56 -17.71 13.90
C PHE A 37 -20.80 -18.16 15.35
N ASN A 38 -21.86 -17.66 15.99
CA ASN A 38 -22.23 -18.04 17.35
C ASN A 38 -22.60 -19.50 17.46
N ASP A 39 -23.37 -20.02 16.50
CA ASP A 39 -23.82 -21.42 16.48
C ASP A 39 -22.63 -22.37 16.26
N LEU A 40 -21.73 -22.02 15.32
CA LEU A 40 -20.52 -22.79 15.10
C LEU A 40 -19.56 -22.77 16.31
N CYS A 41 -19.45 -21.65 17.05
CA CYS A 41 -18.70 -21.62 18.30
C CYS A 41 -19.27 -22.58 19.34
N ARG A 42 -20.60 -22.68 19.46
CA ARG A 42 -21.27 -23.62 20.37
C ARG A 42 -21.08 -25.09 19.95
N GLU A 43 -21.06 -25.36 18.64
CA GLU A 43 -20.78 -26.70 18.14
C GLU A 43 -19.34 -27.14 18.43
N GLN A 44 -18.37 -26.24 18.26
CA GLN A 44 -16.97 -26.50 18.60
C GLN A 44 -16.78 -26.76 20.13
N GLU A 45 -17.52 -26.04 20.96
CA GLU A 45 -17.54 -26.25 22.39
C GLU A 45 -18.00 -27.66 22.75
N LYS A 46 -19.13 -28.11 22.18
CA LYS A 46 -19.68 -29.47 22.38
C LYS A 46 -18.76 -30.59 21.87
N ALA A 47 -17.97 -30.29 20.81
CA ALA A 47 -17.06 -31.27 20.21
C ALA A 47 -15.66 -31.27 20.84
N GLU A 48 -15.41 -30.47 21.89
CA GLU A 48 -14.10 -30.32 22.57
C GLU A 48 -12.94 -30.01 21.61
N ARG A 49 -13.20 -29.37 20.48
CA ARG A 49 -12.19 -29.02 19.46
C ARG A 49 -11.56 -27.65 19.75
N GLY A 50 -10.32 -27.46 19.29
CA GLY A 50 -9.55 -26.25 19.52
C GLY A 50 -10.23 -24.99 18.98
N LEU A 51 -10.83 -24.18 19.86
CA LEU A 51 -11.55 -22.96 19.52
C LEU A 51 -10.67 -21.92 18.83
N PHE A 52 -9.37 -21.87 19.17
CA PHE A 52 -8.42 -20.90 18.59
C PHE A 52 -8.20 -21.13 17.07
N SER A 53 -7.93 -22.36 16.68
CA SER A 53 -7.70 -22.69 15.25
C SER A 53 -8.96 -22.48 14.41
N PHE A 54 -10.13 -22.81 14.97
CA PHE A 54 -11.42 -22.53 14.35
C PHE A 54 -11.67 -21.03 14.19
N ALA A 55 -11.48 -20.25 15.26
CA ALA A 55 -11.64 -18.80 15.21
C ALA A 55 -10.68 -18.16 14.17
N LEU A 56 -9.41 -18.57 14.18
CA LEU A 56 -8.42 -18.08 13.22
C LEU A 56 -8.82 -18.36 11.77
N TRP A 57 -9.29 -19.58 11.48
CA TRP A 57 -9.77 -19.96 10.15
C TRP A 57 -10.99 -19.14 9.73
N MET A 58 -11.97 -18.98 10.61
CA MET A 58 -13.16 -18.15 10.36
C MET A 58 -12.82 -16.68 10.12
N PHE A 59 -11.87 -16.13 10.89
CA PHE A 59 -11.39 -14.77 10.66
C PHE A 59 -10.70 -14.62 9.31
N PHE A 60 -9.89 -15.59 8.91
CA PHE A 60 -9.23 -15.58 7.61
C PHE A 60 -10.24 -15.66 6.46
N GLU A 61 -11.19 -16.58 6.53
CA GLU A 61 -12.25 -16.75 5.50
C GLU A 61 -13.14 -15.52 5.41
N THR A 62 -13.56 -14.96 6.56
CA THR A 62 -14.37 -13.75 6.60
C THR A 62 -13.59 -12.54 6.05
N SER A 63 -12.29 -12.43 6.35
CA SER A 63 -11.43 -11.39 5.79
C SER A 63 -11.30 -11.50 4.26
N ALA A 64 -11.17 -12.72 3.75
CA ALA A 64 -11.17 -12.97 2.31
C ALA A 64 -12.54 -12.63 1.67
N GLY A 65 -13.64 -12.91 2.36
CA GLY A 65 -14.99 -12.50 1.98
C GLY A 65 -15.17 -10.99 1.95
N VAL A 66 -14.71 -10.29 3.00
CA VAL A 66 -14.70 -8.82 3.06
C VAL A 66 -13.93 -8.25 1.88
N PHE A 67 -12.74 -8.75 1.61
CA PHE A 67 -11.94 -8.30 0.48
C PHE A 67 -12.66 -8.52 -0.86
N ARG A 68 -13.22 -9.72 -1.07
CA ARG A 68 -13.95 -10.08 -2.31
C ARG A 68 -15.17 -9.18 -2.53
N GLU A 69 -15.98 -8.94 -1.49
CA GLU A 69 -17.17 -8.11 -1.62
C GLU A 69 -16.83 -6.62 -1.81
N ASN A 70 -15.83 -6.10 -1.09
CA ASN A 70 -15.35 -4.74 -1.34
C ASN A 70 -14.80 -4.57 -2.76
N VAL A 71 -14.10 -5.57 -3.30
CA VAL A 71 -13.62 -5.57 -4.70
C VAL A 71 -14.79 -5.64 -5.68
N ARG A 72 -15.81 -6.47 -5.42
CA ARG A 72 -17.00 -6.56 -6.28
C ARG A 72 -17.78 -5.26 -6.38
N PHE A 73 -17.93 -4.54 -5.27
CA PHE A 73 -18.58 -3.22 -5.27
C PHE A 73 -17.78 -2.16 -6.03
N THR A 74 -16.49 -2.40 -6.23
CA THR A 74 -15.57 -1.48 -6.91
C THR A 74 -15.08 -2.09 -8.23
N THR A 75 -15.87 -2.91 -8.91
CA THR A 75 -15.50 -3.42 -10.24
C THR A 75 -15.29 -2.26 -11.19
N MET A 76 -14.03 -2.00 -11.52
CA MET A 76 -13.71 -1.05 -12.57
C MET A 76 -14.32 -1.55 -13.88
N PRO A 77 -15.05 -0.72 -14.62
CA PRO A 77 -15.52 -1.11 -15.95
C PRO A 77 -14.32 -1.48 -16.82
N LEU A 78 -14.46 -2.57 -17.57
CA LEU A 78 -13.40 -3.13 -18.42
C LEU A 78 -12.77 -2.06 -19.32
N THR A 79 -13.57 -1.11 -19.80
CA THR A 79 -13.11 0.03 -20.60
C THR A 79 -12.06 0.91 -19.89
N LYS A 80 -12.17 1.10 -18.57
CA LYS A 80 -11.17 1.83 -17.78
C LYS A 80 -9.88 1.03 -17.64
N ILE A 81 -9.99 -0.28 -17.39
CA ILE A 81 -8.83 -1.17 -17.28
C ILE A 81 -8.06 -1.16 -18.63
N ILE A 82 -8.75 -1.39 -19.73
CA ILE A 82 -8.14 -1.38 -21.08
C ILE A 82 -7.47 -0.03 -21.36
N ARG A 83 -8.13 1.09 -21.01
CA ARG A 83 -7.55 2.42 -21.21
C ARG A 83 -6.26 2.61 -20.41
N VAL A 84 -6.22 2.19 -19.15
CA VAL A 84 -5.01 2.28 -18.31
C VAL A 84 -3.89 1.41 -18.89
N LEU A 85 -4.18 0.19 -19.32
CA LEU A 85 -3.19 -0.70 -19.91
C LEU A 85 -2.65 -0.15 -21.24
N LEU A 86 -3.51 0.43 -22.09
CA LEU A 86 -3.09 1.09 -23.32
C LEU A 86 -2.17 2.30 -23.04
N VAL A 87 -2.52 3.12 -22.04
CA VAL A 87 -1.66 4.24 -21.62
C VAL A 87 -0.32 3.73 -21.09
N ALA A 88 -0.32 2.69 -20.24
CA ALA A 88 0.90 2.09 -19.71
C ALA A 88 1.79 1.55 -20.85
N THR A 89 1.19 0.91 -21.86
CA THR A 89 1.91 0.42 -23.04
C THR A 89 2.44 1.58 -23.88
N GLY A 90 1.65 2.65 -24.05
CA GLY A 90 2.09 3.85 -24.76
C GLY A 90 3.26 4.56 -24.06
N LEU A 91 3.28 4.59 -22.73
CA LEU A 91 4.38 5.18 -21.97
C LEU A 91 5.71 4.42 -22.15
N LEU A 92 5.68 3.13 -22.51
CA LEU A 92 6.90 2.38 -22.82
C LEU A 92 7.61 2.88 -24.10
N ILE A 93 6.92 3.63 -24.97
CA ILE A 93 7.53 4.25 -26.14
C ILE A 93 8.65 5.20 -25.71
N VAL A 94 8.52 5.87 -24.54
CA VAL A 94 9.51 6.81 -24.03
C VAL A 94 10.87 6.12 -23.75
N PRO A 95 10.98 5.10 -22.90
CA PRO A 95 12.25 4.40 -22.71
C PRO A 95 12.70 3.62 -23.94
N LEU A 96 11.77 3.16 -24.79
CA LEU A 96 12.11 2.51 -26.03
C LEU A 96 12.76 3.49 -27.04
N THR A 97 12.21 4.69 -27.18
CA THR A 97 12.83 5.72 -28.03
C THR A 97 14.15 6.22 -27.42
N ALA A 98 14.23 6.38 -26.11
CA ALA A 98 15.46 6.77 -25.43
C ALA A 98 16.61 5.78 -25.70
N SER A 99 16.31 4.48 -25.82
CA SER A 99 17.32 3.45 -26.11
C SER A 99 18.03 3.61 -27.46
N PHE A 100 17.43 4.36 -28.39
CA PHE A 100 18.06 4.66 -29.71
C PHE A 100 18.95 5.90 -29.69
N PHE A 101 18.79 6.78 -28.67
CA PHE A 101 19.48 8.08 -28.63
C PHE A 101 20.46 8.20 -27.46
N VAL A 102 20.40 7.32 -26.48
CA VAL A 102 21.26 7.36 -25.28
C VAL A 102 22.28 6.23 -25.35
N ASP A 103 23.55 6.61 -25.53
CA ASP A 103 24.66 5.66 -25.51
C ASP A 103 24.74 4.97 -24.13
N GLY A 104 24.95 3.64 -24.14
CA GLY A 104 25.00 2.85 -22.92
C GLY A 104 23.65 2.45 -22.33
N TRP A 105 22.52 2.78 -23.01
CA TRP A 105 21.21 2.29 -22.62
C TRP A 105 21.11 0.77 -22.81
N ASN A 106 21.11 0.03 -21.73
CA ASN A 106 21.15 -1.44 -21.78
C ASN A 106 19.99 -2.10 -21.01
N TRP A 107 18.77 -1.68 -21.35
CA TRP A 107 17.59 -2.33 -20.78
C TRP A 107 17.31 -3.63 -21.54
N GLY A 108 17.45 -4.76 -20.85
CA GLY A 108 16.94 -6.04 -21.35
C GLY A 108 15.41 -6.10 -21.27
N VAL A 109 14.83 -7.17 -21.81
CA VAL A 109 13.37 -7.41 -21.81
C VAL A 109 12.80 -7.28 -20.38
N GLY A 110 13.52 -7.74 -19.36
CA GLY A 110 13.11 -7.61 -17.94
C GLY A 110 12.89 -6.16 -17.49
N GLY A 111 13.72 -5.22 -17.94
CA GLY A 111 13.56 -3.79 -17.64
C GLY A 111 12.27 -3.21 -18.21
N TYR A 112 11.93 -3.56 -19.47
CA TYR A 112 10.68 -3.12 -20.09
C TYR A 112 9.45 -3.74 -19.43
N VAL A 113 9.51 -5.04 -19.06
CA VAL A 113 8.43 -5.71 -18.32
C VAL A 113 8.24 -5.05 -16.96
N PHE A 114 9.33 -4.79 -16.22
CA PHE A 114 9.29 -4.08 -14.94
C PHE A 114 8.63 -2.69 -15.09
N ALA A 115 9.07 -1.90 -16.05
CA ALA A 115 8.50 -0.58 -16.32
C ALA A 115 7.00 -0.66 -16.65
N TRP A 116 6.59 -1.63 -17.46
CA TRP A 116 5.19 -1.83 -17.79
C TRP A 116 4.34 -2.19 -16.57
N VAL A 117 4.83 -3.11 -15.74
CA VAL A 117 4.15 -3.49 -14.49
C VAL A 117 4.03 -2.28 -13.55
N MET A 118 5.05 -1.46 -13.46
CA MET A 118 5.05 -0.23 -12.65
C MET A 118 4.01 0.78 -13.17
N PHE A 119 3.99 1.07 -14.48
CA PHE A 119 3.00 1.99 -15.07
C PHE A 119 1.57 1.45 -14.94
N ALA A 120 1.36 0.18 -15.28
CA ALA A 120 0.05 -0.46 -15.18
C ALA A 120 -0.43 -0.51 -13.71
N GLY A 121 0.43 -0.92 -12.80
CA GLY A 121 0.12 -1.01 -11.37
C GLY A 121 -0.22 0.34 -10.75
N ALA A 122 0.58 1.38 -11.01
CA ALA A 122 0.29 2.74 -10.54
C ALA A 122 -1.01 3.29 -11.15
N GLY A 123 -1.24 3.07 -12.45
CA GLY A 123 -2.44 3.51 -13.15
C GLY A 123 -3.70 2.79 -12.67
N LEU A 124 -3.67 1.47 -12.52
CA LEU A 124 -4.81 0.69 -12.02
C LEU A 124 -5.07 1.02 -10.55
N GLY A 125 -4.01 1.07 -9.71
CA GLY A 125 -4.13 1.39 -8.29
C GLY A 125 -4.72 2.78 -8.07
N SER A 126 -4.23 3.81 -8.79
CA SER A 126 -4.77 5.17 -8.69
C SER A 126 -6.22 5.25 -9.15
N THR A 127 -6.57 4.58 -10.27
CA THR A 127 -7.95 4.54 -10.77
C THR A 127 -8.88 3.84 -9.80
N PHE A 128 -8.43 2.73 -9.21
CA PHE A 128 -9.19 1.98 -8.20
C PHE A 128 -9.45 2.84 -6.96
N VAL A 129 -8.41 3.39 -6.33
CA VAL A 129 -8.56 4.21 -5.12
C VAL A 129 -9.34 5.49 -5.41
N ALA A 130 -9.11 6.12 -6.57
CA ALA A 130 -9.86 7.31 -6.97
C ALA A 130 -11.37 7.04 -7.17
N SER A 131 -11.75 5.80 -7.45
CA SER A 131 -13.16 5.41 -7.57
C SER A 131 -13.89 5.30 -6.23
N MET A 132 -13.13 5.24 -5.11
CA MET A 132 -13.67 5.18 -3.75
C MET A 132 -14.16 6.54 -3.24
N GLY A 133 -13.72 7.64 -3.85
CA GLY A 133 -14.11 9.00 -3.45
C GLY A 133 -14.88 9.75 -4.52
N ASN A 134 -15.84 10.57 -4.10
CA ASN A 134 -16.74 11.31 -5.00
C ASN A 134 -16.25 12.72 -5.34
N THR A 135 -15.33 13.29 -4.55
CA THR A 135 -14.85 14.66 -4.75
C THR A 135 -13.63 14.72 -5.68
N ILE A 136 -13.50 15.80 -6.45
CA ILE A 136 -12.32 16.03 -7.30
C ILE A 136 -11.06 16.13 -6.43
N ALA A 137 -11.15 16.78 -5.26
CA ALA A 137 -10.05 16.89 -4.33
C ALA A 137 -9.52 15.52 -3.88
N TYR A 138 -10.42 14.55 -3.61
CA TYR A 138 -10.04 13.17 -3.30
C TYR A 138 -9.27 12.51 -4.46
N LYS A 139 -9.79 12.63 -5.68
CA LYS A 139 -9.16 12.03 -6.88
C LYS A 139 -7.79 12.61 -7.16
N VAL A 140 -7.64 13.93 -6.99
CA VAL A 140 -6.35 14.62 -7.13
C VAL A 140 -5.37 14.17 -6.05
N ALA A 141 -5.84 14.05 -4.78
CA ALA A 141 -5.02 13.55 -3.68
C ALA A 141 -4.51 12.12 -3.94
N VAL A 142 -5.38 11.24 -4.43
CA VAL A 142 -4.98 9.87 -4.82
C VAL A 142 -3.95 9.88 -5.94
N GLY A 143 -4.19 10.66 -7.00
CA GLY A 143 -3.26 10.78 -8.12
C GLY A 143 -1.90 11.26 -7.66
N PHE A 144 -1.86 12.26 -6.78
CA PHE A 144 -0.63 12.81 -6.22
C PHE A 144 0.12 11.80 -5.33
N ALA A 145 -0.59 11.06 -4.46
CA ALA A 145 0.00 9.99 -3.65
C ALA A 145 0.57 8.87 -4.51
N CYS A 146 -0.19 8.39 -5.50
CA CYS A 146 0.25 7.33 -6.40
C CYS A 146 1.46 7.76 -7.25
N ALA A 147 1.48 9.00 -7.72
CA ALA A 147 2.62 9.56 -8.46
C ALA A 147 3.87 9.64 -7.57
N THR A 148 3.72 10.10 -6.30
CA THR A 148 4.82 10.15 -5.33
C THR A 148 5.38 8.76 -5.07
N GLY A 149 4.52 7.76 -4.81
CA GLY A 149 4.94 6.38 -4.59
C GLY A 149 5.60 5.76 -5.83
N PHE A 150 5.06 6.03 -7.01
CA PHE A 150 5.65 5.60 -8.27
C PHE A 150 7.07 6.15 -8.46
N VAL A 151 7.25 7.48 -8.31
CA VAL A 151 8.56 8.12 -8.47
C VAL A 151 9.55 7.63 -7.40
N LEU A 152 9.11 7.42 -6.15
CA LEU A 152 9.94 6.87 -5.09
C LEU A 152 10.47 5.48 -5.47
N VAL A 153 9.57 4.56 -5.87
CA VAL A 153 9.97 3.20 -6.28
C VAL A 153 10.85 3.24 -7.53
N TRP A 154 10.52 4.10 -8.50
CA TRP A 154 11.26 4.24 -9.74
C TRP A 154 12.70 4.70 -9.51
N ILE A 155 12.90 5.80 -8.76
CA ILE A 155 14.23 6.31 -8.44
C ILE A 155 15.03 5.27 -7.65
N ASN A 156 14.37 4.62 -6.68
CA ASN A 156 15.01 3.62 -5.86
C ASN A 156 15.45 2.38 -6.67
N ALA A 157 14.65 1.96 -7.63
CA ALA A 157 14.98 0.83 -8.52
C ALA A 157 16.04 1.20 -9.57
N ALA A 158 16.06 2.47 -10.02
CA ALA A 158 16.96 2.92 -11.09
C ALA A 158 18.37 3.28 -10.60
N ALA A 159 18.48 3.91 -9.43
CA ALA A 159 19.75 4.48 -8.95
C ALA A 159 20.08 4.14 -7.49
N GLY A 160 19.11 3.62 -6.72
CA GLY A 160 19.23 3.57 -5.28
C GLY A 160 19.24 4.97 -4.65
N ILE A 161 18.68 5.13 -3.48
CA ILE A 161 18.62 6.44 -2.78
C ILE A 161 19.72 6.53 -1.71
N ILE A 162 20.06 5.41 -1.07
CA ILE A 162 21.00 5.35 0.06
C ILE A 162 22.34 4.71 -0.36
N GLY A 163 22.39 4.10 -1.53
CA GLY A 163 23.53 3.35 -2.04
C GLY A 163 23.06 2.17 -2.86
N ASP A 164 23.94 1.22 -3.16
CA ASP A 164 23.65 0.07 -4.03
C ASP A 164 23.16 -1.15 -3.25
N GLY A 165 23.15 -1.07 -1.91
CA GLY A 165 22.88 -2.20 -1.03
C GLY A 165 21.40 -2.47 -0.76
N PRO A 166 21.11 -3.60 -0.08
CA PRO A 166 19.76 -4.04 0.23
C PRO A 166 19.00 -3.09 1.18
N VAL A 167 19.67 -2.11 1.80
CA VAL A 167 19.01 -1.08 2.62
C VAL A 167 17.93 -0.31 1.86
N ASN A 168 18.06 -0.22 0.54
CA ASN A 168 17.04 0.40 -0.32
C ASN A 168 15.68 -0.30 -0.27
N LEU A 169 15.62 -1.57 0.14
CA LEU A 169 14.36 -2.28 0.37
C LEU A 169 13.51 -1.67 1.51
N MET A 170 14.11 -0.83 2.37
CA MET A 170 13.37 -0.09 3.41
C MET A 170 12.29 0.82 2.81
N TYR A 171 12.48 1.31 1.58
CA TYR A 171 11.46 2.11 0.89
C TYR A 171 10.21 1.32 0.53
N LEU A 172 10.29 -0.02 0.39
CA LEU A 172 9.11 -0.86 0.29
C LEU A 172 8.31 -0.83 1.60
N GLY A 173 8.99 -0.70 2.75
CA GLY A 173 8.34 -0.48 4.05
C GLY A 173 7.55 0.84 4.09
N VAL A 174 8.08 1.92 3.51
CA VAL A 174 7.37 3.21 3.39
C VAL A 174 6.08 3.05 2.59
N ILE A 175 6.16 2.38 1.42
CA ILE A 175 4.99 2.09 0.58
C ILE A 175 4.00 1.18 1.32
N ALA A 176 4.49 0.17 2.04
CA ALA A 176 3.65 -0.74 2.81
C ALA A 176 2.87 -0.01 3.91
N VAL A 177 3.50 0.94 4.63
CA VAL A 177 2.81 1.77 5.64
C VAL A 177 1.68 2.58 5.01
N GLY A 178 1.92 3.21 3.85
CA GLY A 178 0.89 3.94 3.13
C GLY A 178 -0.26 3.03 2.67
N PHE A 179 0.06 1.88 2.11
CA PHE A 179 -0.93 0.93 1.61
C PHE A 179 -1.76 0.29 2.73
N VAL A 180 -1.12 -0.21 3.79
CA VAL A 180 -1.80 -0.78 4.97
C VAL A 180 -2.63 0.30 5.66
N GLY A 181 -2.07 1.50 5.80
CA GLY A 181 -2.80 2.65 6.34
C GLY A 181 -4.05 3.00 5.54
N ALA A 182 -3.99 2.97 4.21
CA ALA A 182 -5.14 3.19 3.33
C ALA A 182 -6.23 2.12 3.52
N ILE A 183 -5.85 0.86 3.66
CA ILE A 183 -6.79 -0.25 3.95
C ILE A 183 -7.45 -0.04 5.31
N ILE A 184 -6.68 0.25 6.36
CA ILE A 184 -7.20 0.52 7.71
C ILE A 184 -8.14 1.72 7.71
N ALA A 185 -7.78 2.76 6.96
CA ALA A 185 -8.60 3.95 6.74
C ALA A 185 -9.87 3.69 5.92
N ARG A 186 -10.02 2.48 5.35
CA ARG A 186 -11.14 2.14 4.43
C ARG A 186 -11.28 3.15 3.29
N PHE A 187 -10.19 3.70 2.84
CA PHE A 187 -10.12 4.73 1.81
C PHE A 187 -10.94 6.01 2.12
N GLN A 188 -11.30 6.24 3.39
CA GLN A 188 -11.97 7.46 3.82
C GLN A 188 -10.99 8.63 3.86
N SER A 189 -11.41 9.81 3.43
CA SER A 189 -10.53 10.99 3.26
C SER A 189 -9.71 11.33 4.51
N SER A 190 -10.32 11.38 5.69
CA SER A 190 -9.63 11.70 6.96
C SER A 190 -8.61 10.63 7.35
N GLY A 191 -8.97 9.36 7.19
CA GLY A 191 -8.09 8.23 7.48
C GLY A 191 -6.93 8.14 6.49
N MET A 192 -7.18 8.42 5.19
CA MET A 192 -6.14 8.49 4.15
C MET A 192 -5.11 9.59 4.47
N ALA A 193 -5.56 10.74 4.97
CA ALA A 193 -4.66 11.80 5.40
C ALA A 193 -3.74 11.32 6.53
N LEU A 194 -4.29 10.64 7.54
CA LEU A 194 -3.49 10.10 8.65
C LEU A 194 -2.49 9.04 8.17
N ALA A 195 -2.92 8.15 7.27
CA ALA A 195 -2.05 7.13 6.67
C ALA A 195 -0.85 7.77 5.95
N LEU A 196 -1.09 8.83 5.18
CA LEU A 196 -0.02 9.54 4.45
C LEU A 196 0.90 10.37 5.36
N PHE A 197 0.39 10.91 6.47
CA PHE A 197 1.25 11.51 7.50
C PHE A 197 2.17 10.45 8.13
N ALA A 198 1.64 9.27 8.46
CA ALA A 198 2.45 8.16 8.95
C ALA A 198 3.51 7.73 7.91
N THR A 199 3.14 7.69 6.63
CA THR A 199 4.06 7.41 5.51
C THR A 199 5.18 8.47 5.44
N ALA A 200 4.85 9.76 5.58
CA ALA A 200 5.83 10.84 5.60
C ALA A 200 6.84 10.72 6.77
N VAL A 201 6.35 10.36 7.95
CA VAL A 201 7.22 10.09 9.11
C VAL A 201 8.11 8.88 8.83
N THR A 202 7.56 7.78 8.33
CA THR A 202 8.33 6.58 7.97
C THR A 202 9.39 6.90 6.90
N GLN A 203 9.07 7.74 5.92
CA GLN A 203 10.01 8.21 4.90
C GLN A 203 11.23 8.88 5.53
N MET A 204 11.04 9.73 6.54
CA MET A 204 12.13 10.40 7.24
C MET A 204 12.90 9.49 8.21
N LEU A 205 12.29 8.41 8.67
CA LEU A 205 13.00 7.41 9.50
C LEU A 205 14.02 6.61 8.70
N VAL A 206 13.79 6.39 7.39
CA VAL A 206 14.69 5.59 6.54
C VAL A 206 16.13 6.14 6.57
N PRO A 207 16.43 7.43 6.25
CA PRO A 207 17.79 7.94 6.29
C PRO A 207 18.37 7.97 7.70
N VAL A 208 17.55 8.13 8.75
CA VAL A 208 18.01 8.08 10.14
C VAL A 208 18.49 6.67 10.49
N ILE A 209 17.72 5.64 10.15
CA ILE A 209 18.09 4.23 10.38
C ILE A 209 19.34 3.89 9.56
N ALA A 210 19.43 4.29 8.29
CA ALA A 210 20.59 4.08 7.45
C ALA A 210 21.86 4.70 8.05
N LEU A 211 21.76 5.92 8.60
CA LEU A 211 22.87 6.59 9.27
C LEU A 211 23.29 5.84 10.56
N MET A 212 22.33 5.32 11.32
CA MET A 212 22.62 4.49 12.49
C MET A 212 23.34 3.20 12.11
N MET A 213 22.88 2.53 11.05
CA MET A 213 23.50 1.31 10.51
C MET A 213 24.94 1.60 10.03
N TRP A 214 25.16 2.71 9.37
CA TRP A 214 26.49 3.15 8.95
C TRP A 214 27.44 3.31 10.15
N LYS A 215 26.98 4.04 11.19
CA LYS A 215 27.76 4.24 12.42
C LYS A 215 28.00 2.95 13.20
N ALA A 216 27.09 1.98 13.12
CA ALA A 216 27.24 0.66 13.75
C ALA A 216 28.15 -0.30 12.98
N GLY A 217 28.73 0.12 11.84
CA GLY A 217 29.63 -0.71 11.03
C GLY A 217 28.92 -1.71 10.11
N TRP A 218 27.61 -1.60 9.91
CA TRP A 218 26.82 -2.49 9.03
C TRP A 218 26.89 -2.05 7.56
N GLN A 219 28.09 -1.75 7.11
CA GLN A 219 28.34 -1.19 5.77
C GLN A 219 27.96 -2.15 4.64
N GLY A 220 28.06 -3.47 4.86
CA GLY A 220 27.66 -4.48 3.87
C GLY A 220 26.16 -4.49 3.51
N LEU A 221 25.29 -3.83 4.32
CA LEU A 221 23.87 -3.62 3.98
C LEU A 221 23.64 -2.35 3.15
N LEU A 222 24.60 -1.43 3.18
CA LEU A 222 24.53 -0.14 2.50
C LEU A 222 25.22 -0.19 1.14
N ILE A 223 26.20 -1.05 0.97
CA ILE A 223 27.05 -1.17 -0.21
C ILE A 223 27.01 -2.63 -0.66
N ASP A 224 26.72 -2.88 -1.92
CA ASP A 224 26.87 -4.20 -2.52
C ASP A 224 28.34 -4.40 -2.91
N PRO A 225 29.07 -5.34 -2.26
CA PRO A 225 30.47 -5.62 -2.58
C PRO A 225 30.65 -6.22 -3.99
N ASN A 226 29.58 -6.72 -4.61
CA ASN A 226 29.60 -7.31 -5.96
C ASN A 226 29.08 -6.35 -7.03
N SER A 227 28.78 -5.10 -6.67
CA SER A 227 28.34 -4.10 -7.64
C SER A 227 29.43 -3.85 -8.69
N PRO A 228 29.13 -3.91 -10.00
CA PRO A 228 30.09 -3.60 -11.04
C PRO A 228 30.40 -2.09 -11.12
N HIS A 229 29.65 -1.28 -10.41
CA HIS A 229 29.84 0.17 -10.34
C HIS A 229 30.58 0.57 -9.06
N PRO A 230 31.41 1.63 -9.11
CA PRO A 230 32.01 2.17 -7.88
C PRO A 230 30.90 2.50 -6.89
N PRO A 231 31.05 2.19 -5.60
CA PRO A 231 30.00 2.38 -4.61
C PRO A 231 29.54 3.83 -4.62
N PHE A 232 28.27 4.05 -4.95
CA PHE A 232 27.67 5.35 -4.88
C PHE A 232 27.50 5.71 -3.40
N HIS A 233 28.28 6.67 -2.93
CA HIS A 233 28.17 7.24 -1.59
C HIS A 233 27.48 8.60 -1.67
N PRO A 234 26.15 8.67 -1.74
CA PRO A 234 25.48 9.96 -1.62
C PRO A 234 25.83 10.51 -0.25
N GLY A 235 26.33 11.75 -0.21
CA GLY A 235 26.59 12.43 1.06
C GLY A 235 25.33 12.45 1.93
N ILE A 236 25.50 12.55 3.25
CA ILE A 236 24.36 12.57 4.19
C ILE A 236 23.31 13.62 3.79
N ALA A 237 23.75 14.82 3.43
CA ALA A 237 22.85 15.93 3.09
C ALA A 237 21.95 15.65 1.86
N PRO A 238 22.42 15.14 0.71
CA PRO A 238 21.57 14.77 -0.41
C PRO A 238 20.54 13.71 -0.07
N VAL A 239 20.91 12.67 0.71
CA VAL A 239 19.98 11.62 1.11
C VAL A 239 18.85 12.16 1.97
N PHE A 240 19.18 12.95 2.99
CA PHE A 240 18.17 13.62 3.83
C PHE A 240 17.33 14.60 3.03
N GLY A 241 17.94 15.39 2.14
CA GLY A 241 17.25 16.34 1.28
C GLY A 241 16.22 15.67 0.37
N LEU A 242 16.60 14.59 -0.31
CA LEU A 242 15.69 13.84 -1.17
C LEU A 242 14.55 13.20 -0.38
N ASN A 243 14.85 12.60 0.79
CA ASN A 243 13.81 12.04 1.65
C ASN A 243 12.86 13.13 2.19
N ALA A 244 13.37 14.32 2.52
CA ALA A 244 12.54 15.45 2.92
C ALA A 244 11.58 15.89 1.80
N VAL A 245 12.05 15.92 0.54
CA VAL A 245 11.19 16.21 -0.62
C VAL A 245 10.05 15.18 -0.71
N PHE A 246 10.35 13.89 -0.63
CA PHE A 246 9.31 12.86 -0.65
C PHE A 246 8.35 12.98 0.55
N ALA A 247 8.88 13.27 1.75
CA ALA A 247 8.04 13.49 2.93
C ALA A 247 7.09 14.68 2.73
N MET A 248 7.57 15.79 2.14
CA MET A 248 6.71 16.93 1.80
C MET A 248 5.65 16.58 0.76
N LEU A 249 5.96 15.74 -0.24
CA LEU A 249 4.98 15.27 -1.21
C LEU A 249 3.90 14.41 -0.53
N TRP A 250 4.27 13.53 0.40
CA TRP A 250 3.31 12.76 1.20
C TRP A 250 2.41 13.66 2.05
N VAL A 251 2.99 14.66 2.73
CA VAL A 251 2.24 15.67 3.51
C VAL A 251 1.30 16.49 2.62
N GLY A 252 1.77 16.90 1.43
CA GLY A 252 0.93 17.61 0.46
C GLY A 252 -0.29 16.79 0.02
N SER A 253 -0.09 15.49 -0.25
CA SER A 253 -1.21 14.59 -0.56
C SER A 253 -2.15 14.42 0.64
N ALA A 254 -1.60 14.27 1.87
CA ALA A 254 -2.39 14.19 3.10
C ALA A 254 -3.26 15.44 3.28
N TRP A 255 -2.70 16.62 3.03
CA TRP A 255 -3.46 17.88 3.10
C TRP A 255 -4.59 17.95 2.09
N LEU A 256 -4.38 17.49 0.86
CA LEU A 256 -5.44 17.40 -0.15
C LEU A 256 -6.57 16.47 0.29
N PHE A 257 -6.27 15.35 0.96
CA PHE A 257 -7.29 14.48 1.56
C PHE A 257 -8.05 15.17 2.69
N LEU A 258 -7.41 16.00 3.52
CA LEU A 258 -8.11 16.81 4.53
C LEU A 258 -9.05 17.84 3.88
N CYS A 259 -8.63 18.46 2.79
CA CYS A 259 -9.49 19.35 2.02
C CYS A 259 -10.71 18.60 1.43
N ALA A 260 -10.50 17.36 0.96
CA ALA A 260 -11.58 16.51 0.48
C ALA A 260 -12.56 16.12 1.60
N ALA A 261 -12.05 15.85 2.81
CA ALA A 261 -12.89 15.55 3.97
C ALA A 261 -13.78 16.72 4.38
N ARG A 262 -13.23 17.94 4.41
CA ARG A 262 -14.01 19.16 4.75
C ARG A 262 -15.15 19.43 3.77
N LYS A 263 -14.91 19.22 2.46
CA LYS A 263 -15.94 19.40 1.41
C LYS A 263 -17.02 18.32 1.43
N ALA A 264 -16.82 17.21 2.09
CA ALA A 264 -17.83 16.16 2.22
C ALA A 264 -18.79 16.42 3.41
N THR A 265 -18.43 17.35 4.33
CA THR A 265 -19.21 17.72 5.52
C THR A 265 -19.94 19.06 5.37
N SER A 266 -19.64 19.85 4.34
CA SER A 266 -20.34 21.07 3.94
C SER A 266 -21.41 20.79 2.88
#